data_fb7a8d7c81bd433b0e61eda56cb11e7d
#
_entry.id   fb7a8d7c81bd433b0e61eda56cb11e7d
#
_cell.length_a   1.000
_cell.length_b   1.000
_cell.length_c   1.000
_cell.angle_alpha   90.00
_cell.angle_beta   90.00
_cell.angle_gamma   90.00
#
_symmetry.space_group_name_H-M   'P 1'
#
loop_
_entity.id
_entity.type
_entity.pdbx_description
1 polymer ?
#
loop_
_entity_poly.entity_id
_entity_poly.type
_entity_poly.pdbx_seq_one_letter_code
_entity_poly.pdbx_strand_id
1 'polypeptide(L)'
;MGRWRRLKPPGRVSSLRGSLYSPXLGLEPYPPFYFDGAIPFRTLHAVTEALPDISLVPVYRQFFELASVRSEEELRLVRHAAGIGERMCDAMRAEARPGATEADLVAAAVSTCLRDGGYTAEVLIGSGPEHIGWGPAAWNYRAQPPRVLEEGDVVLAEVFSLFGLFETQHQPMIAIGEPHPEFLRAAAVARASYEAGVGALRAGNTFGDVVDAMEAPLLEAQGWHVHPLIHSINPYGPIGFGTAPGIEVFADAAGYGDCGRLPTVGREVELKESMSFAFEPNCGFGRRLANLGGTVLVGTDRGLELNGNSTRLMWADGVG
;
A
#
# COMPACT_ATOMS: atom_id res chain seq x y z
N MET A 1 7.36 37.29 -27.81
CA MET A 1 7.00 37.07 -26.38
C MET A 1 5.48 37.12 -26.26
N GLY A 2 4.85 35.95 -26.27
CA GLY A 2 3.39 35.85 -26.19
C GLY A 2 2.92 36.03 -24.76
N ARG A 3 1.98 36.94 -24.57
CA ARG A 3 1.34 37.13 -23.26
C ARG A 3 0.44 35.92 -22.97
N TRP A 4 0.80 35.15 -21.92
CA TRP A 4 -0.12 34.14 -21.39
C TRP A 4 -1.31 34.86 -20.79
N ARG A 5 -2.49 34.69 -21.38
CA ARG A 5 -3.73 35.16 -20.77
C ARG A 5 -4.01 34.29 -19.54
N ARG A 6 -4.11 34.90 -18.39
CA ARG A 6 -4.57 34.22 -17.18
C ARG A 6 -6.01 33.73 -17.46
N LEU A 7 -6.17 32.44 -17.47
CA LEU A 7 -7.50 31.84 -17.48
C LEU A 7 -8.16 32.20 -16.15
N LYS A 8 -9.37 32.73 -16.18
CA LYS A 8 -10.15 32.91 -14.96
C LYS A 8 -10.34 31.55 -14.31
N PRO A 9 -10.17 31.46 -12.98
CA PRO A 9 -10.49 30.19 -12.32
C PRO A 9 -11.93 29.81 -12.64
N PRO A 10 -12.19 28.55 -12.93
CA PRO A 10 -13.57 28.11 -13.16
C PRO A 10 -14.40 28.47 -11.91
N GLY A 11 -15.58 28.99 -12.14
CA GLY A 11 -16.53 29.27 -11.07
C GLY A 11 -16.76 28.01 -10.23
N ARG A 12 -17.10 28.22 -8.97
CA ARG A 12 -17.26 27.19 -7.93
C ARG A 12 -17.60 25.80 -8.46
N VAL A 13 -16.66 24.89 -8.30
CA VAL A 13 -16.79 23.47 -8.66
C VAL A 13 -17.64 22.72 -7.62
N SER A 14 -18.54 23.43 -6.93
CA SER A 14 -19.38 22.81 -5.90
C SER A 14 -20.39 21.79 -6.44
N SER A 15 -20.59 21.76 -7.75
CA SER A 15 -21.55 20.82 -8.37
C SER A 15 -20.90 19.56 -8.95
N LEU A 16 -19.55 19.48 -8.95
CA LEU A 16 -18.86 18.33 -9.54
C LEU A 16 -18.58 17.21 -8.53
N ARG A 17 -18.84 17.47 -7.24
CA ARG A 17 -18.56 16.43 -6.21
C ARG A 17 -19.45 15.19 -6.37
N GLY A 18 -20.59 15.31 -7.03
CA GLY A 18 -21.45 14.16 -7.30
C GLY A 18 -21.20 13.49 -8.65
N SER A 19 -20.44 14.10 -9.55
CA SER A 19 -20.37 13.61 -10.93
C SER A 19 -19.14 12.75 -11.24
N LEU A 20 -18.11 12.82 -10.41
CA LEU A 20 -16.92 11.96 -10.60
C LEU A 20 -17.23 10.50 -10.25
N TYR A 21 -18.29 10.27 -9.51
CA TYR A 21 -18.76 8.94 -9.16
C TYR A 21 -20.09 8.62 -9.83
N SER A 22 -20.42 9.32 -10.93
CA SER A 22 -21.69 9.11 -11.62
C SER A 22 -21.67 7.82 -12.42
N PRO A 23 -22.64 6.94 -12.25
CA PRO A 23 -22.81 5.80 -13.13
C PRO A 23 -22.93 6.15 -14.61
N UNK A 24 -23.12 7.07 -14.69
CA UNK A 24 -23.27 7.59 -15.91
C UNK A 24 -22.09 7.81 -16.69
N LEU A 25 -21.28 7.97 -16.10
CA LEU A 25 -20.01 8.06 -16.80
C LEU A 25 -19.32 6.70 -16.89
N GLY A 26 -19.88 5.68 -16.27
CA GLY A 26 -19.28 4.35 -16.25
C GLY A 26 -17.97 4.29 -15.49
N LEU A 27 -17.73 5.25 -14.59
CA LEU A 27 -16.54 5.26 -13.76
C LEU A 27 -16.89 4.55 -12.45
N GLU A 28 -16.25 3.43 -12.22
CA GLU A 28 -16.31 2.78 -10.92
C GLU A 28 -15.61 3.67 -9.90
N PRO A 29 -16.01 3.64 -8.63
CA PRO A 29 -15.43 4.51 -7.61
C PRO A 29 -14.07 3.98 -7.11
N TYR A 30 -13.20 3.63 -8.04
CA TYR A 30 -11.84 3.18 -7.70
C TYR A 30 -10.90 4.40 -7.64
N PRO A 31 -10.00 4.40 -6.67
CA PRO A 31 -8.93 5.38 -6.70
C PRO A 31 -8.14 5.30 -8.01
N PRO A 32 -7.59 6.42 -8.46
CA PRO A 32 -6.91 6.43 -9.76
C PRO A 32 -5.70 5.53 -9.92
N PHE A 33 -5.25 4.85 -8.91
CA PHE A 33 -4.10 3.94 -9.00
C PHE A 33 -4.43 2.52 -9.42
N TYR A 34 -5.67 2.11 -9.26
CA TYR A 34 -6.07 0.72 -9.40
C TYR A 34 -7.17 0.62 -10.44
N PHE A 35 -6.76 0.46 -11.66
CA PHE A 35 -7.71 0.69 -12.66
C PHE A 35 -7.82 -0.18 -13.73
N ASP A 36 -9.02 -0.48 -13.88
CA ASP A 36 -9.48 -1.11 -15.07
C ASP A 36 -9.92 -0.12 -16.11
N GLY A 37 -9.81 0.95 -16.17
CA GLY A 37 -10.29 1.87 -17.19
C GLY A 37 -9.26 2.91 -17.62
N ALA A 38 -8.03 2.75 -17.17
CA ALA A 38 -7.02 3.77 -17.41
C ALA A 38 -6.39 3.66 -18.79
N ILE A 39 -7.15 3.97 -19.80
CA ILE A 39 -6.62 4.06 -21.17
C ILE A 39 -6.12 5.50 -21.34
N PRO A 40 -4.86 5.70 -21.73
CA PRO A 40 -4.38 7.06 -21.99
C PRO A 40 -5.26 7.78 -22.98
N PHE A 41 -5.56 9.05 -22.72
CA PHE A 41 -6.51 9.83 -23.51
C PHE A 41 -6.21 9.77 -25.02
N ARG A 42 -4.93 9.92 -25.40
CA ARG A 42 -4.57 9.91 -26.84
C ARG A 42 -4.86 8.55 -27.48
N THR A 43 -4.66 7.46 -26.74
CA THR A 43 -4.95 6.12 -27.23
C THR A 43 -6.44 5.94 -27.43
N LEU A 44 -7.23 6.29 -26.41
CA LEU A 44 -8.69 6.21 -26.48
C LEU A 44 -9.22 7.05 -27.65
N HIS A 45 -8.72 8.29 -27.77
CA HIS A 45 -9.15 9.19 -28.84
C HIS A 45 -8.83 8.62 -30.24
N ALA A 46 -7.61 8.10 -30.44
CA ALA A 46 -7.23 7.51 -31.71
C ALA A 46 -8.10 6.29 -32.06
N VAL A 47 -8.40 5.46 -31.08
CA VAL A 47 -9.27 4.29 -31.29
C VAL A 47 -10.69 4.72 -31.69
N THR A 48 -11.27 5.67 -30.96
CA THR A 48 -12.63 6.12 -31.24
C THR A 48 -12.74 6.93 -32.55
N GLU A 49 -11.67 7.63 -32.95
CA GLU A 49 -11.62 8.28 -34.28
C GLU A 49 -11.54 7.25 -35.40
N ALA A 50 -10.70 6.23 -35.23
CA ALA A 50 -10.51 5.20 -36.26
C ALA A 50 -11.70 4.27 -36.38
N LEU A 51 -12.44 4.07 -35.30
CA LEU A 51 -13.55 3.12 -35.21
C LEU A 51 -14.75 3.81 -34.58
N PRO A 52 -15.41 4.74 -35.29
CA PRO A 52 -16.46 5.58 -34.68
C PRO A 52 -17.72 4.83 -34.26
N ASP A 53 -17.93 3.64 -34.78
CA ASP A 53 -19.14 2.85 -34.49
C ASP A 53 -18.92 1.81 -33.37
N ILE A 54 -17.73 1.79 -32.71
CA ILE A 54 -17.50 0.83 -31.63
C ILE A 54 -18.23 1.24 -30.34
N SER A 55 -18.56 0.23 -29.56
CA SER A 55 -19.07 0.41 -28.20
C SER A 55 -17.99 -0.07 -27.22
N LEU A 56 -17.58 0.79 -26.32
CA LEU A 56 -16.61 0.44 -25.28
C LEU A 56 -17.37 -0.12 -24.08
N VAL A 57 -16.98 -1.30 -23.65
CA VAL A 57 -17.62 -1.99 -22.53
C VAL A 57 -16.58 -2.25 -21.45
N PRO A 58 -16.80 -1.77 -20.22
CA PRO A 58 -15.90 -2.09 -19.13
C PRO A 58 -16.03 -3.58 -18.77
N VAL A 59 -14.91 -4.28 -18.72
CA VAL A 59 -14.89 -5.73 -18.44
C VAL A 59 -13.97 -6.07 -17.26
N TYR A 60 -13.60 -5.08 -16.47
CA TYR A 60 -12.63 -5.30 -15.40
C TYR A 60 -13.14 -6.31 -14.36
N ARG A 61 -14.40 -6.21 -13.99
CA ARG A 61 -14.98 -7.15 -13.01
C ARG A 61 -14.81 -8.60 -13.48
N GLN A 62 -15.13 -8.85 -14.75
CA GLN A 62 -14.97 -10.19 -15.34
C GLN A 62 -13.50 -10.60 -15.37
N PHE A 63 -12.61 -9.66 -15.72
CA PHE A 63 -11.16 -9.91 -15.69
C PHE A 63 -10.72 -10.24 -14.26
N PHE A 64 -11.15 -9.46 -13.28
CA PHE A 64 -10.78 -9.71 -11.87
C PHE A 64 -11.25 -11.10 -11.43
N GLU A 65 -12.51 -11.43 -11.71
CA GLU A 65 -13.08 -12.73 -11.34
C GLU A 65 -12.29 -13.91 -11.94
N LEU A 66 -11.82 -13.75 -13.18
CA LEU A 66 -11.04 -14.79 -13.85
C LEU A 66 -9.59 -14.85 -13.36
N ALA A 67 -8.99 -13.68 -13.14
CA ALA A 67 -7.55 -13.57 -12.92
C ALA A 67 -7.15 -13.57 -11.44
N SER A 68 -8.08 -13.42 -10.50
CA SER A 68 -7.76 -13.29 -9.08
C SER A 68 -7.43 -14.62 -8.40
N VAL A 69 -7.97 -15.73 -8.89
CA VAL A 69 -7.73 -17.07 -8.32
C VAL A 69 -6.52 -17.69 -9.02
N ARG A 70 -5.46 -17.92 -8.28
CA ARG A 70 -4.17 -18.38 -8.83
C ARG A 70 -4.14 -19.87 -9.07
N SER A 71 -3.53 -20.27 -10.18
CA SER A 71 -3.17 -21.68 -10.41
C SER A 71 -1.95 -22.05 -9.54
N GLU A 72 -1.66 -23.34 -9.44
CA GLU A 72 -0.49 -23.81 -8.70
C GLU A 72 0.83 -23.28 -9.28
N GLU A 73 0.88 -23.12 -10.62
CA GLU A 73 2.03 -22.55 -11.30
C GLU A 73 2.24 -21.09 -10.89
N GLU A 74 1.16 -20.32 -10.91
CA GLU A 74 1.20 -18.91 -10.51
C GLU A 74 1.55 -18.77 -9.02
N LEU A 75 1.01 -19.63 -8.16
CA LEU A 75 1.34 -19.63 -6.73
C LEU A 75 2.83 -19.88 -6.50
N ARG A 76 3.48 -20.71 -7.31
CA ARG A 76 4.93 -20.91 -7.21
C ARG A 76 5.69 -19.62 -7.52
N LEU A 77 5.23 -18.85 -8.53
CA LEU A 77 5.85 -17.57 -8.87
C LEU A 77 5.62 -16.54 -7.75
N VAL A 78 4.40 -16.45 -7.22
CA VAL A 78 4.07 -15.56 -6.11
C VAL A 78 4.93 -15.89 -4.88
N ARG A 79 5.03 -17.17 -4.50
CA ARG A 79 5.87 -17.59 -3.36
C ARG A 79 7.34 -17.27 -3.59
N HIS A 80 7.82 -17.41 -4.84
CA HIS A 80 9.21 -17.08 -5.16
C HIS A 80 9.45 -15.56 -5.03
N ALA A 81 8.54 -14.75 -5.56
CA ALA A 81 8.59 -13.30 -5.42
C ALA A 81 8.59 -12.88 -3.94
N ALA A 82 7.71 -13.51 -3.13
CA ALA A 82 7.64 -13.22 -1.69
C ALA A 82 8.98 -13.55 -0.99
N GLY A 83 9.61 -14.67 -1.37
CA GLY A 83 10.92 -15.02 -0.83
C GLY A 83 12.02 -14.01 -1.20
N ILE A 84 11.94 -13.45 -2.42
CA ILE A 84 12.86 -12.37 -2.81
C ILE A 84 12.61 -11.14 -1.93
N GLY A 85 11.35 -10.72 -1.78
CA GLY A 85 11.00 -9.55 -0.98
C GLY A 85 11.40 -9.71 0.50
N GLU A 86 11.26 -10.91 1.05
CA GLU A 86 11.70 -11.17 2.41
C GLU A 86 13.22 -10.93 2.56
N ARG A 87 14.01 -11.42 1.59
CA ARG A 87 15.45 -11.17 1.59
C ARG A 87 15.79 -9.70 1.36
N MET A 88 14.96 -8.96 0.57
CA MET A 88 15.13 -7.51 0.42
C MET A 88 14.97 -6.80 1.77
N CYS A 89 13.94 -7.18 2.53
CA CYS A 89 13.70 -6.61 3.86
C CYS A 89 14.84 -6.94 4.83
N ASP A 90 15.36 -8.17 4.79
CA ASP A 90 16.52 -8.56 5.62
C ASP A 90 17.77 -7.77 5.23
N ALA A 91 17.96 -7.50 3.93
CA ALA A 91 19.10 -6.69 3.47
C ALA A 91 18.99 -5.25 3.96
N MET A 92 17.77 -4.69 3.96
CA MET A 92 17.53 -3.35 4.53
C MET A 92 17.86 -3.34 6.03
N ARG A 93 17.39 -4.37 6.76
CA ARG A 93 17.61 -4.48 8.20
C ARG A 93 19.13 -4.59 8.52
N ALA A 94 19.85 -5.37 7.74
CA ALA A 94 21.29 -5.54 7.94
C ALA A 94 22.08 -4.26 7.65
N GLU A 95 21.62 -3.43 6.74
CA GLU A 95 22.28 -2.16 6.41
C GLU A 95 21.89 -1.03 7.39
N ALA A 96 20.74 -1.18 8.06
CA ALA A 96 20.22 -0.16 8.97
C ALA A 96 21.14 0.00 10.19
N ARG A 97 21.73 1.20 10.36
CA ARG A 97 22.57 1.53 11.50
C ARG A 97 22.74 3.05 11.55
N PRO A 98 23.08 3.61 12.70
CA PRO A 98 23.41 5.05 12.75
C PRO A 98 24.55 5.38 11.76
N GLY A 99 24.36 6.43 10.98
CA GLY A 99 25.33 6.87 9.97
C GLY A 99 25.07 6.33 8.56
N ALA A 100 24.31 5.26 8.41
CA ALA A 100 23.83 4.83 7.09
C ALA A 100 22.76 5.82 6.60
N THR A 101 22.45 5.79 5.31
CA THR A 101 21.41 6.66 4.76
C THR A 101 20.21 5.81 4.29
N GLU A 102 19.06 6.45 4.15
CA GLU A 102 17.90 5.79 3.51
C GLU A 102 18.28 5.20 2.15
N ALA A 103 19.17 5.88 1.40
CA ALA A 103 19.60 5.39 0.07
C ALA A 103 20.43 4.11 0.17
N ASP A 104 21.21 3.94 1.24
CA ASP A 104 21.97 2.70 1.45
C ASP A 104 21.00 1.51 1.62
N LEU A 105 19.93 1.72 2.39
CA LEU A 105 18.91 0.68 2.60
C LEU A 105 18.20 0.34 1.29
N VAL A 106 17.81 1.35 0.51
CA VAL A 106 17.17 1.14 -0.78
C VAL A 106 18.12 0.38 -1.72
N ALA A 107 19.40 0.78 -1.76
CA ALA A 107 20.40 0.12 -2.60
C ALA A 107 20.59 -1.35 -2.20
N ALA A 108 20.60 -1.66 -0.90
CA ALA A 108 20.71 -3.04 -0.41
C ALA A 108 19.52 -3.87 -0.88
N ALA A 109 18.29 -3.35 -0.72
CA ALA A 109 17.07 -4.03 -1.15
C ALA A 109 17.08 -4.30 -2.67
N VAL A 110 17.32 -3.26 -3.47
CA VAL A 110 17.29 -3.35 -4.93
C VAL A 110 18.38 -4.31 -5.43
N SER A 111 19.59 -4.23 -4.88
CA SER A 111 20.69 -5.13 -5.25
C SER A 111 20.32 -6.59 -4.96
N THR A 112 19.71 -6.85 -3.82
CA THR A 112 19.26 -8.20 -3.45
C THR A 112 18.22 -8.70 -4.45
N CYS A 113 17.22 -7.89 -4.75
CA CYS A 113 16.18 -8.26 -5.72
C CYS A 113 16.78 -8.68 -7.08
N LEU A 114 17.67 -7.83 -7.62
CA LEU A 114 18.25 -8.08 -8.95
C LEU A 114 19.15 -9.31 -8.94
N ARG A 115 19.93 -9.54 -7.88
CA ARG A 115 20.80 -10.72 -7.78
C ARG A 115 20.00 -12.02 -7.71
N ASP A 116 18.80 -11.95 -7.13
CA ASP A 116 17.92 -13.11 -7.01
C ASP A 116 17.03 -13.32 -8.25
N GLY A 117 17.28 -12.54 -9.31
CA GLY A 117 16.55 -12.67 -10.57
C GLY A 117 15.17 -12.00 -10.57
N GLY A 118 14.89 -11.22 -9.55
CA GLY A 118 13.64 -10.47 -9.45
C GLY A 118 13.73 -9.09 -10.10
N TYR A 119 12.64 -8.39 -10.02
CA TYR A 119 12.53 -7.00 -10.44
C TYR A 119 11.77 -6.24 -9.35
N THR A 120 12.11 -5.00 -9.14
CA THR A 120 11.33 -4.12 -8.27
C THR A 120 10.99 -2.83 -9.01
N ALA A 121 9.74 -2.42 -8.92
CA ALA A 121 9.28 -1.17 -9.51
C ALA A 121 9.78 0.01 -8.67
N GLU A 122 9.76 -0.16 -7.34
CA GLU A 122 10.11 0.91 -6.41
C GLU A 122 10.36 0.33 -5.01
N VAL A 123 11.06 1.09 -4.19
CA VAL A 123 11.09 0.92 -2.74
C VAL A 123 10.67 2.27 -2.15
N LEU A 124 9.52 2.30 -1.50
CA LEU A 124 9.08 3.49 -0.78
C LEU A 124 9.78 3.49 0.58
N ILE A 125 10.17 4.66 1.08
CA ILE A 125 10.91 4.74 2.34
C ILE A 125 10.74 6.11 2.99
N GLY A 126 10.74 6.10 4.32
CA GLY A 126 10.87 7.28 5.15
C GLY A 126 11.39 6.90 6.52
N SER A 127 12.04 7.82 7.22
CA SER A 127 12.60 7.51 8.52
C SER A 127 12.61 8.72 9.45
N GLY A 128 12.72 8.45 10.74
CA GLY A 128 12.88 9.51 11.72
C GLY A 128 12.38 9.13 13.11
N PRO A 129 12.65 10.01 14.11
CA PRO A 129 12.16 9.82 15.48
C PRO A 129 10.69 10.25 15.64
N GLU A 130 10.17 11.01 14.68
CA GLU A 130 8.74 11.33 14.54
C GLU A 130 8.42 11.16 13.06
N HIS A 131 7.59 10.18 12.75
CA HIS A 131 7.38 9.82 11.36
C HIS A 131 5.93 9.36 11.16
N ILE A 132 5.26 9.95 10.19
CA ILE A 132 3.82 9.74 9.96
C ILE A 132 3.50 9.13 8.61
N GLY A 133 4.49 8.57 7.93
CA GLY A 133 4.23 7.94 6.65
C GLY A 133 5.50 7.49 5.96
N TRP A 134 5.32 6.90 4.82
CA TRP A 134 6.40 6.50 3.93
C TRP A 134 5.95 6.88 2.51
N GLY A 135 6.88 6.91 1.59
CA GLY A 135 6.56 7.26 0.21
C GLY A 135 7.77 7.15 -0.67
N PRO A 136 7.63 7.60 -1.90
CA PRO A 136 8.79 7.64 -2.79
C PRO A 136 9.93 8.43 -2.15
N ALA A 137 11.13 7.90 -2.28
CA ALA A 137 12.31 8.45 -1.63
C ALA A 137 12.41 9.97 -1.86
N ALA A 138 12.56 10.73 -0.77
CA ALA A 138 12.47 12.20 -0.84
C ALA A 138 13.46 12.82 -1.83
N TRP A 139 14.66 12.24 -1.95
CA TRP A 139 15.68 12.74 -2.88
C TRP A 139 15.29 12.54 -4.36
N ASN A 140 14.27 11.74 -4.66
CA ASN A 140 13.79 11.58 -6.04
C ASN A 140 12.98 12.81 -6.50
N TYR A 141 12.45 13.60 -5.55
CA TYR A 141 11.56 14.71 -5.86
C TYR A 141 12.05 16.06 -5.36
N ARG A 142 13.00 16.06 -4.43
CA ARG A 142 13.51 17.25 -3.79
C ARG A 142 15.03 17.30 -3.96
N ALA A 143 15.56 18.48 -4.14
CA ALA A 143 17.01 18.68 -4.24
C ALA A 143 17.63 18.61 -2.83
N GLN A 144 17.64 17.41 -2.26
CA GLN A 144 18.17 17.16 -0.92
C GLN A 144 18.91 15.80 -0.94
N PRO A 145 19.91 15.63 -0.07
CA PRO A 145 20.54 14.32 0.06
C PRO A 145 19.61 13.33 0.77
N PRO A 146 19.85 12.04 0.63
CA PRO A 146 19.17 11.03 1.44
C PRO A 146 19.40 11.30 2.93
N ARG A 147 18.38 11.05 3.76
CA ARG A 147 18.48 11.26 5.19
C ARG A 147 19.48 10.27 5.80
N VAL A 148 20.32 10.76 6.72
CA VAL A 148 21.23 9.94 7.51
C VAL A 148 20.45 9.42 8.72
N LEU A 149 20.55 8.14 8.98
CA LEU A 149 19.87 7.47 10.08
C LEU A 149 20.58 7.72 11.40
N GLU A 150 19.80 7.85 12.46
CA GLU A 150 20.31 8.13 13.80
C GLU A 150 19.74 7.14 14.81
N GLU A 151 20.40 7.03 15.95
CA GLU A 151 19.93 6.22 17.08
C GLU A 151 18.55 6.68 17.52
N GLY A 152 17.60 5.76 17.68
CA GLY A 152 16.21 6.08 18.05
C GLY A 152 15.29 6.26 16.86
N ASP A 153 15.82 6.28 15.63
CA ASP A 153 14.98 6.38 14.42
C ASP A 153 14.20 5.09 14.19
N VAL A 154 13.10 5.24 13.49
CA VAL A 154 12.37 4.13 12.89
C VAL A 154 12.32 4.36 11.38
N VAL A 155 12.60 3.33 10.63
CA VAL A 155 12.43 3.32 9.18
C VAL A 155 11.10 2.63 8.88
N LEU A 156 10.27 3.26 8.06
CA LEU A 156 9.09 2.64 7.45
C LEU A 156 9.36 2.53 5.96
N ALA A 157 9.10 1.37 5.40
CA ALA A 157 9.28 1.19 3.97
C ALA A 157 8.17 0.31 3.39
N GLU A 158 8.06 0.35 2.07
CA GLU A 158 7.24 -0.57 1.33
C GLU A 158 8.09 -1.10 0.19
N VAL A 159 8.21 -2.41 0.13
CA VAL A 159 9.11 -3.12 -0.78
C VAL A 159 8.25 -3.94 -1.75
N PHE A 160 8.43 -3.67 -3.02
CA PHE A 160 7.75 -4.38 -4.09
C PHE A 160 8.74 -5.37 -4.71
N SER A 161 8.41 -6.65 -4.71
CA SER A 161 9.23 -7.66 -5.39
C SER A 161 8.40 -8.38 -6.44
N LEU A 162 8.94 -8.48 -7.65
CA LEU A 162 8.26 -9.10 -8.77
C LEU A 162 9.10 -10.22 -9.35
N PHE A 163 8.45 -11.32 -9.68
CA PHE A 163 9.08 -12.43 -10.39
C PHE A 163 8.03 -13.02 -11.36
N GLY A 164 8.37 -13.17 -12.63
CA GLY A 164 7.45 -13.68 -13.63
C GLY A 164 6.18 -12.81 -13.77
N LEU A 165 6.30 -11.50 -13.53
CA LEU A 165 5.21 -10.51 -13.53
C LEU A 165 4.26 -10.62 -12.33
N PHE A 166 4.51 -11.51 -11.38
CA PHE A 166 3.75 -11.56 -10.13
C PHE A 166 4.44 -10.72 -9.08
N GLU A 167 3.67 -9.83 -8.49
CA GLU A 167 4.14 -8.89 -7.46
C GLU A 167 3.81 -9.41 -6.08
N THR A 168 4.70 -9.14 -5.13
CA THR A 168 4.41 -9.22 -3.71
C THR A 168 4.88 -7.94 -3.05
N GLN A 169 4.20 -7.56 -1.97
CA GLN A 169 4.50 -6.35 -1.22
C GLN A 169 4.85 -6.70 0.22
N HIS A 170 5.73 -5.91 0.81
CA HIS A 170 6.26 -6.10 2.16
C HIS A 170 6.37 -4.75 2.82
N GLN A 171 5.99 -4.66 4.10
CA GLN A 171 5.96 -3.40 4.84
C GLN A 171 6.97 -3.46 6.01
N PRO A 172 8.28 -3.44 5.71
CA PRO A 172 9.26 -3.51 6.81
C PRO A 172 9.26 -2.23 7.65
N MET A 173 9.18 -2.43 8.97
CA MET A 173 9.37 -1.39 9.97
C MET A 173 10.63 -1.76 10.75
N ILE A 174 11.66 -0.91 10.70
CA ILE A 174 12.98 -1.22 11.29
C ILE A 174 13.34 -0.16 12.34
N ALA A 175 13.54 -0.59 13.57
CA ALA A 175 14.00 0.29 14.66
C ALA A 175 15.53 0.31 14.70
N ILE A 176 16.10 1.49 14.87
CA ILE A 176 17.54 1.72 15.00
C ILE A 176 17.81 2.09 16.46
N GLY A 177 18.27 1.13 17.24
CA GLY A 177 18.34 1.27 18.68
C GLY A 177 16.96 1.27 19.33
N GLU A 178 16.80 1.97 20.43
CA GLU A 178 15.55 1.98 21.19
C GLU A 178 14.61 3.08 20.66
N PRO A 179 13.52 2.71 19.98
CA PRO A 179 12.61 3.71 19.44
C PRO A 179 11.70 4.26 20.54
N HIS A 180 11.08 5.41 20.28
CA HIS A 180 10.12 6.00 21.21
C HIS A 180 8.99 5.01 21.52
N PRO A 181 8.52 4.90 22.77
CA PRO A 181 7.48 3.93 23.17
C PRO A 181 6.19 3.98 22.34
N GLU A 182 5.83 5.14 21.79
CA GLU A 182 4.65 5.22 20.91
C GLU A 182 4.80 4.37 19.66
N PHE A 183 6.02 4.24 19.11
CA PHE A 183 6.24 3.33 17.98
C PHE A 183 5.99 1.88 18.38
N LEU A 184 6.47 1.49 19.57
CA LEU A 184 6.26 0.11 20.08
C LEU A 184 4.77 -0.17 20.28
N ARG A 185 4.05 0.79 20.88
CA ARG A 185 2.60 0.70 21.04
C ARG A 185 1.89 0.59 19.69
N ALA A 186 2.27 1.46 18.74
CA ALA A 186 1.67 1.49 17.42
C ALA A 186 1.92 0.18 16.66
N ALA A 187 3.16 -0.35 16.73
CA ALA A 187 3.51 -1.62 16.09
C ALA A 187 2.70 -2.79 16.69
N ALA A 188 2.46 -2.78 18.01
CA ALA A 188 1.65 -3.81 18.64
C ALA A 188 0.20 -3.78 18.13
N VAL A 189 -0.38 -2.58 17.97
CA VAL A 189 -1.73 -2.44 17.44
C VAL A 189 -1.79 -2.82 15.96
N ALA A 190 -0.82 -2.37 15.15
CA ALA A 190 -0.74 -2.75 13.74
C ALA A 190 -0.61 -4.28 13.60
N ARG A 191 0.19 -4.92 14.48
CA ARG A 191 0.33 -6.39 14.48
C ARG A 191 -1.01 -7.06 14.83
N ALA A 192 -1.75 -6.54 15.83
CA ALA A 192 -3.07 -7.08 16.16
C ALA A 192 -4.04 -6.96 14.98
N SER A 193 -4.00 -5.82 14.27
CA SER A 193 -4.79 -5.61 13.05
C SER A 193 -4.39 -6.63 11.97
N TYR A 194 -3.10 -6.85 11.77
CA TYR A 194 -2.58 -7.85 10.83
C TYR A 194 -3.14 -9.25 11.15
N GLU A 195 -3.01 -9.66 12.41
CA GLU A 195 -3.46 -11.00 12.84
C GLU A 195 -4.96 -11.18 12.69
N ALA A 196 -5.74 -10.14 13.02
CA ALA A 196 -7.19 -10.17 12.84
C ALA A 196 -7.55 -10.35 11.35
N GLY A 197 -6.88 -9.60 10.48
CA GLY A 197 -7.07 -9.71 9.04
C GLY A 197 -6.71 -11.09 8.51
N VAL A 198 -5.55 -11.64 8.93
CA VAL A 198 -5.13 -12.99 8.53
C VAL A 198 -6.17 -14.03 9.01
N GLY A 199 -6.72 -13.85 10.21
CA GLY A 199 -7.77 -14.73 10.71
C GLY A 199 -9.05 -14.67 9.88
N ALA A 200 -9.38 -13.51 9.34
CA ALA A 200 -10.59 -13.31 8.54
C ALA A 200 -10.39 -13.65 7.05
N LEU A 201 -9.14 -13.73 6.55
CA LEU A 201 -8.85 -13.93 5.12
C LEU A 201 -8.97 -15.41 4.75
N ARG A 202 -10.21 -15.87 4.64
CA ARG A 202 -10.50 -17.27 4.32
C ARG A 202 -11.61 -17.37 3.28
N ALA A 203 -11.61 -18.47 2.55
CA ALA A 203 -12.62 -18.72 1.52
C ALA A 203 -14.03 -18.66 2.12
N GLY A 204 -14.94 -18.00 1.42
CA GLY A 204 -16.34 -17.85 1.82
C GLY A 204 -16.65 -16.59 2.62
N ASN A 205 -15.63 -15.93 3.19
CA ASN A 205 -15.82 -14.58 3.75
C ASN A 205 -15.84 -13.57 2.61
N THR A 206 -16.28 -12.36 2.91
CA THR A 206 -16.19 -11.25 1.95
C THR A 206 -14.94 -10.41 2.26
N PHE A 207 -14.51 -9.63 1.28
CA PHE A 207 -13.43 -8.67 1.50
C PHE A 207 -13.76 -7.69 2.63
N GLY A 208 -15.04 -7.29 2.72
CA GLY A 208 -15.51 -6.41 3.79
C GLY A 208 -15.30 -7.00 5.19
N ASP A 209 -15.48 -8.31 5.35
CA ASP A 209 -15.27 -8.99 6.64
C ASP A 209 -13.81 -8.85 7.09
N VAL A 210 -12.86 -8.91 6.14
CA VAL A 210 -11.43 -8.77 6.44
C VAL A 210 -11.13 -7.33 6.88
N VAL A 211 -11.65 -6.35 6.12
CA VAL A 211 -11.43 -4.93 6.45
C VAL A 211 -11.96 -4.61 7.86
N ASP A 212 -13.17 -5.08 8.17
CA ASP A 212 -13.78 -4.83 9.48
C ASP A 212 -12.96 -5.50 10.59
N ALA A 213 -12.46 -6.71 10.37
CA ALA A 213 -11.61 -7.39 11.33
C ALA A 213 -10.30 -6.63 11.56
N MET A 214 -9.68 -6.12 10.49
CA MET A 214 -8.43 -5.35 10.59
C MET A 214 -8.65 -4.01 11.31
N GLU A 215 -9.79 -3.39 11.09
CA GLU A 215 -10.08 -2.08 11.68
C GLU A 215 -10.37 -2.16 13.19
N ALA A 216 -10.94 -3.24 13.67
CA ALA A 216 -11.38 -3.35 15.06
C ALA A 216 -10.27 -3.03 16.09
N PRO A 217 -9.05 -3.58 16.01
CA PRO A 217 -7.99 -3.21 16.96
C PRO A 217 -7.58 -1.74 16.89
N LEU A 218 -7.67 -1.12 15.69
CA LEU A 218 -7.33 0.31 15.52
C LEU A 218 -8.33 1.18 16.28
N LEU A 219 -9.61 0.87 16.15
CA LEU A 219 -10.69 1.59 16.83
C LEU A 219 -10.59 1.39 18.35
N GLU A 220 -10.36 0.16 18.81
CA GLU A 220 -10.21 -0.15 20.23
C GLU A 220 -9.05 0.62 20.85
N ALA A 221 -7.91 0.70 20.14
CA ALA A 221 -6.73 1.40 20.65
C ALA A 221 -6.84 2.92 20.52
N GLN A 222 -7.87 3.42 19.81
CA GLN A 222 -8.06 4.83 19.48
C GLN A 222 -6.84 5.39 18.73
N GLY A 223 -6.26 4.58 17.86
CA GLY A 223 -5.15 4.98 16.99
C GLY A 223 -5.69 5.62 15.71
N TRP A 224 -4.88 6.47 15.10
CA TRP A 224 -5.16 6.95 13.75
C TRP A 224 -4.40 6.07 12.74
N HIS A 225 -4.83 6.08 11.48
CA HIS A 225 -4.14 5.31 10.45
C HIS A 225 -4.17 6.02 9.09
N VAL A 226 -3.33 5.57 8.19
CA VAL A 226 -3.36 5.98 6.77
C VAL A 226 -3.92 4.85 5.91
N HIS A 227 -4.29 5.17 4.69
CA HIS A 227 -4.89 4.22 3.76
C HIS A 227 -3.89 3.68 2.75
N PRO A 228 -4.09 2.46 2.24
CA PRO A 228 -5.10 1.49 2.64
C PRO A 228 -4.64 0.61 3.80
N LEU A 229 -5.53 -0.24 4.33
CA LEU A 229 -5.17 -1.29 5.30
C LEU A 229 -4.86 -2.61 4.58
N ILE A 230 -5.50 -2.81 3.43
CA ILE A 230 -5.39 -4.04 2.65
C ILE A 230 -5.88 -3.77 1.22
N HIS A 231 -5.25 -4.39 0.24
CA HIS A 231 -5.78 -4.40 -1.13
C HIS A 231 -5.40 -5.70 -1.85
N SER A 232 -6.15 -6.04 -2.91
CA SER A 232 -5.78 -7.19 -3.71
C SER A 232 -4.57 -6.86 -4.61
N ILE A 233 -3.80 -7.88 -4.94
CA ILE A 233 -2.71 -7.79 -5.91
C ILE A 233 -2.78 -8.98 -6.88
N ASN A 234 -2.31 -8.77 -8.11
CA ASN A 234 -2.30 -9.80 -9.15
C ASN A 234 -3.68 -10.38 -9.45
N PRO A 235 -4.73 -9.63 -9.80
CA PRO A 235 -4.72 -8.21 -10.13
C PRO A 235 -5.14 -7.31 -8.97
N TYR A 236 -4.90 -6.02 -9.13
CA TYR A 236 -5.44 -5.01 -8.22
C TYR A 236 -6.97 -4.94 -8.41
N GLY A 237 -7.69 -4.69 -7.34
CA GLY A 237 -9.15 -4.60 -7.36
C GLY A 237 -9.67 -4.10 -6.01
N PRO A 238 -10.26 -4.96 -5.18
CA PRO A 238 -10.72 -4.54 -3.85
C PRO A 238 -9.63 -3.82 -3.05
N ILE A 239 -10.03 -2.72 -2.40
CA ILE A 239 -9.12 -1.92 -1.56
C ILE A 239 -9.86 -1.47 -0.30
N GLY A 240 -9.28 -1.74 0.87
CA GLY A 240 -9.87 -1.50 2.18
C GLY A 240 -9.33 -0.24 2.84
N PHE A 241 -10.23 0.71 3.08
CA PHE A 241 -9.84 1.99 3.66
C PHE A 241 -10.11 2.11 5.16
N GLY A 242 -11.09 1.42 5.69
CA GLY A 242 -11.48 1.54 7.09
C GLY A 242 -12.14 2.88 7.41
N THR A 243 -12.55 3.06 8.67
CA THR A 243 -13.23 4.26 9.17
C THR A 243 -12.52 4.91 10.35
N ALA A 244 -11.44 4.30 10.86
CA ALA A 244 -10.66 4.89 11.95
C ALA A 244 -10.10 6.26 11.53
N PRO A 245 -9.81 7.17 12.46
CA PRO A 245 -9.24 8.47 12.09
C PRO A 245 -7.96 8.32 11.26
N GLY A 246 -7.75 9.27 10.38
CA GLY A 246 -6.51 9.38 9.60
C GLY A 246 -5.70 10.60 10.00
N ILE A 247 -4.93 11.13 9.09
CA ILE A 247 -4.07 12.29 9.38
C ILE A 247 -4.89 13.55 9.71
N GLU A 248 -6.18 13.55 9.44
CA GLU A 248 -7.06 14.66 9.78
C GLU A 248 -7.14 14.95 11.29
N VAL A 249 -6.63 14.05 12.13
CA VAL A 249 -6.53 14.31 13.58
C VAL A 249 -5.51 15.41 13.91
N PHE A 250 -4.59 15.70 12.98
CA PHE A 250 -3.57 16.72 13.20
C PHE A 250 -4.14 18.12 12.95
N ALA A 251 -3.83 19.05 13.85
CA ALA A 251 -4.35 20.42 13.76
C ALA A 251 -3.96 21.11 12.45
N ASP A 252 -2.75 20.83 11.93
CA ASP A 252 -2.26 21.43 10.69
C ASP A 252 -2.98 20.86 9.44
N ALA A 253 -3.63 19.72 9.57
CA ALA A 253 -4.43 19.16 8.46
C ALA A 253 -5.67 20.02 8.15
N ALA A 254 -6.16 20.78 9.13
CA ALA A 254 -7.34 21.63 8.95
C ALA A 254 -7.20 22.62 7.79
N GLY A 255 -5.98 22.99 7.45
CA GLY A 255 -5.71 23.88 6.32
C GLY A 255 -6.08 23.31 4.96
N TYR A 256 -6.24 22.00 4.86
CA TYR A 256 -6.56 21.33 3.60
C TYR A 256 -8.08 21.09 3.41
N GLY A 257 -8.88 21.45 4.40
CA GLY A 257 -10.33 21.25 4.37
C GLY A 257 -10.73 19.79 4.55
N ASP A 258 -12.02 19.53 4.38
CA ASP A 258 -12.55 18.16 4.49
C ASP A 258 -12.32 17.40 3.18
N CYS A 259 -11.39 16.47 3.18
CA CYS A 259 -11.12 15.62 2.02
C CYS A 259 -12.08 14.44 1.94
N GLY A 260 -12.88 14.23 2.97
CA GLY A 260 -13.79 13.08 3.07
C GLY A 260 -13.02 11.78 3.24
N ARG A 261 -13.75 10.72 3.52
CA ARG A 261 -13.19 9.38 3.62
C ARG A 261 -13.58 8.57 2.40
N LEU A 262 -12.63 7.84 1.86
CA LEU A 262 -12.91 6.94 0.75
C LEU A 262 -13.60 5.68 1.30
N PRO A 263 -14.66 5.22 0.66
CA PRO A 263 -15.28 3.97 1.08
C PRO A 263 -14.42 2.79 0.65
N THR A 264 -14.45 1.73 1.44
CA THR A 264 -13.85 0.45 1.02
C THR A 264 -14.51 -0.01 -0.28
N VAL A 265 -13.70 -0.31 -1.28
CA VAL A 265 -14.15 -0.72 -2.61
C VAL A 265 -14.12 -2.25 -2.67
N GLY A 266 -15.19 -2.85 -3.21
CA GLY A 266 -15.26 -4.29 -3.37
C GLY A 266 -15.57 -5.04 -2.08
N ARG A 267 -16.23 -4.39 -1.12
CA ARG A 267 -16.60 -5.04 0.15
C ARG A 267 -17.34 -6.36 -0.06
N GLU A 268 -18.14 -6.41 -1.13
CA GLU A 268 -18.98 -7.57 -1.45
C GLU A 268 -18.23 -8.71 -2.16
N VAL A 269 -16.96 -8.50 -2.49
CA VAL A 269 -16.19 -9.54 -3.20
C VAL A 269 -16.02 -10.76 -2.30
N GLU A 270 -16.54 -11.90 -2.74
CA GLU A 270 -16.39 -13.17 -2.05
C GLU A 270 -14.95 -13.68 -2.23
N LEU A 271 -14.32 -14.02 -1.13
CA LEU A 271 -12.95 -14.52 -1.12
C LEU A 271 -12.91 -15.97 -1.55
N LYS A 272 -11.97 -16.29 -2.45
CA LYS A 272 -11.72 -17.65 -2.92
C LYS A 272 -10.28 -18.03 -2.64
N GLU A 273 -10.05 -19.29 -2.34
CA GLU A 273 -8.68 -19.77 -2.08
C GLU A 273 -7.73 -19.33 -3.19
N SER A 274 -6.50 -19.03 -2.82
CA SER A 274 -5.42 -18.64 -3.74
C SER A 274 -5.51 -17.21 -4.29
N MET A 275 -6.51 -16.42 -3.91
CA MET A 275 -6.46 -14.98 -4.15
C MET A 275 -5.34 -14.37 -3.31
N SER A 276 -4.67 -13.31 -3.80
CA SER A 276 -3.55 -12.68 -3.10
C SER A 276 -3.87 -11.22 -2.72
N PHE A 277 -3.44 -10.86 -1.50
CA PHE A 277 -3.67 -9.52 -0.95
C PHE A 277 -2.38 -8.99 -0.31
N ALA A 278 -2.15 -7.69 -0.48
CA ALA A 278 -1.15 -6.95 0.29
C ALA A 278 -1.83 -6.47 1.57
N PHE A 279 -1.22 -6.76 2.69
CA PHE A 279 -1.65 -6.32 4.01
C PHE A 279 -0.75 -5.18 4.45
N GLU A 280 -1.36 -4.04 4.81
CA GLU A 280 -0.65 -2.83 5.19
C GLU A 280 -1.22 -2.22 6.48
N PRO A 281 -1.55 -3.06 7.49
CA PRO A 281 -2.09 -2.48 8.70
C PRO A 281 -1.09 -1.51 9.31
N ASN A 282 -1.59 -0.36 9.68
CA ASN A 282 -0.77 0.70 10.23
C ASN A 282 -1.56 1.40 11.35
N CYS A 283 -0.82 1.97 12.30
CA CYS A 283 -1.42 2.64 13.43
C CYS A 283 -0.49 3.75 13.89
N GLY A 284 -1.07 4.87 14.27
CA GLY A 284 -0.28 6.01 14.75
C GLY A 284 -0.79 6.56 16.08
N PHE A 285 0.14 7.06 16.89
CA PHE A 285 -0.14 7.83 18.08
C PHE A 285 0.74 9.08 18.03
N GLY A 286 0.15 10.26 18.30
CA GLY A 286 0.88 11.50 18.07
C GLY A 286 1.40 11.54 16.64
N ARG A 287 2.66 11.86 16.46
CA ARG A 287 3.30 11.95 15.13
C ARG A 287 4.19 10.72 14.85
N ARG A 288 3.81 9.57 15.37
CA ARG A 288 4.58 8.33 15.20
C ARG A 288 3.68 7.23 14.67
N LEU A 289 3.96 6.81 13.45
CA LEU A 289 3.18 5.79 12.75
C LEU A 289 4.01 4.50 12.67
N ALA A 290 3.39 3.38 12.97
CA ALA A 290 3.92 2.06 12.64
C ALA A 290 3.18 1.52 11.42
N ASN A 291 3.91 0.94 10.50
CA ASN A 291 3.36 0.20 9.36
C ASN A 291 4.10 -1.13 9.29
N LEU A 292 3.36 -2.23 9.12
CA LEU A 292 3.97 -3.54 8.96
C LEU A 292 3.03 -4.43 8.17
N GLY A 293 3.56 -5.43 7.50
CA GLY A 293 2.68 -6.28 6.72
C GLY A 293 3.41 -7.02 5.62
N GLY A 294 2.64 -7.61 4.74
CA GLY A 294 3.19 -8.42 3.66
C GLY A 294 2.09 -9.03 2.82
N THR A 295 2.47 -9.95 1.95
CA THR A 295 1.54 -10.62 1.06
C THR A 295 0.91 -11.83 1.74
N VAL A 296 -0.40 -11.94 1.67
CA VAL A 296 -1.17 -13.06 2.25
C VAL A 296 -2.09 -13.63 1.19
N LEU A 297 -2.14 -14.96 1.10
CA LEU A 297 -3.08 -15.65 0.21
C LEU A 297 -4.31 -16.05 1.00
N VAL A 298 -5.47 -16.05 0.32
CA VAL A 298 -6.70 -16.58 0.91
C VAL A 298 -6.53 -18.09 1.10
N GLY A 299 -6.70 -18.54 2.33
CA GLY A 299 -6.67 -19.98 2.62
C GLY A 299 -8.05 -20.54 2.92
N THR A 300 -8.12 -21.80 3.26
CA THR A 300 -9.37 -22.48 3.60
C THR A 300 -9.93 -21.96 4.93
N ASP A 301 -9.09 -21.92 5.97
CA ASP A 301 -9.53 -21.59 7.33
C ASP A 301 -9.06 -20.21 7.78
N ARG A 302 -7.97 -19.75 7.23
CA ARG A 302 -7.36 -18.43 7.50
C ARG A 302 -6.38 -18.08 6.39
N GLY A 303 -5.90 -16.86 6.37
CA GLY A 303 -4.87 -16.42 5.41
C GLY A 303 -3.56 -17.20 5.55
N LEU A 304 -2.91 -17.42 4.42
CA LEU A 304 -1.60 -18.08 4.35
C LEU A 304 -0.53 -16.98 4.14
N GLU A 305 0.18 -16.67 5.20
CA GLU A 305 1.22 -15.64 5.21
C GLU A 305 2.41 -16.10 4.36
N LEU A 306 2.88 -15.22 3.47
CA LEU A 306 4.05 -15.51 2.63
C LEU A 306 5.33 -14.88 3.19
N ASN A 307 5.21 -14.05 4.22
CA ASN A 307 6.33 -13.28 4.78
C ASN A 307 6.30 -13.37 6.29
N GLY A 308 7.49 -13.36 6.91
CA GLY A 308 7.61 -13.42 8.35
C GLY A 308 8.23 -12.17 8.96
N ASN A 309 9.26 -11.61 8.32
CA ASN A 309 10.04 -10.51 8.89
C ASN A 309 9.28 -9.18 8.88
N SER A 310 8.73 -8.77 7.75
CA SER A 310 8.06 -7.46 7.59
C SER A 310 6.71 -7.38 8.31
N THR A 311 6.19 -8.49 8.83
CA THR A 311 4.90 -8.51 9.53
C THR A 311 5.00 -8.14 11.00
N ARG A 312 6.18 -7.75 11.46
CA ARG A 312 6.45 -7.33 12.84
C ARG A 312 7.59 -6.31 12.87
N LEU A 313 7.69 -5.59 13.96
CA LEU A 313 8.82 -4.66 14.14
C LEU A 313 10.14 -5.45 14.05
N MET A 314 11.02 -4.99 13.19
CA MET A 314 12.38 -5.52 13.02
C MET A 314 13.35 -4.61 13.76
N TRP A 315 14.44 -5.17 14.24
CA TRP A 315 15.50 -4.42 14.92
C TRP A 315 16.74 -4.45 14.03
N ALA A 316 17.38 -3.32 13.87
CA ALA A 316 18.64 -3.23 13.12
C ALA A 316 19.70 -4.14 13.74
N ASP A 317 20.54 -4.76 12.91
CA ASP A 317 21.58 -5.65 13.39
C ASP A 317 22.68 -4.85 14.12
N GLY A 318 23.18 -5.39 15.21
CA GLY A 318 24.32 -4.81 15.93
C GLY A 318 23.97 -3.63 16.85
N VAL A 319 22.70 -3.37 17.06
CA VAL A 319 22.24 -2.35 18.00
C VAL A 319 21.54 -3.08 19.16
N GLY A 320 22.23 -3.28 20.30
CA GLY A 320 21.71 -4.00 21.47
C GLY A 320 22.76 -4.17 22.52
#